data_ef4b9230c5359abeae11922054898d0a
#
_entry.id   ef4b9230c5359abeae11922054898d0a
#
_cell.length_a   1.000
_cell.length_b   1.000
_cell.length_c   1.000
_cell.angle_alpha   90.00
_cell.angle_beta   90.00
_cell.angle_gamma   90.00
#
_symmetry.space_group_name_H-M   'P 1'
#
loop_
_entity.id
_entity.type
_entity.pdbx_description
1 polymer ?
#
loop_
_entity_poly.entity_id
_entity_poly.type
_entity_poly.pdbx_seq_one_letter_code
_entity_poly.pdbx_strand_id
1 'polypeptide(L)'
;VDEQANKVTVSGHGTAQGYAFLREAIVKNDFLPRGIHLDPNEIFINDGAKSDTGNIQELVRWDNSIGVTDPIYPVYIDSNVMIGRAGVLEDGKWSNVVYMPCSAENNFTPQLPDKRVDIIYLCYPNNPTGTVITKEELRKWVNYAIKNDTLIFYDAAYEAYIQDPDIPHSIYEIKGARKVAVEFHSYSKTAGFTGIRCGYTVVPKELTAANLKGERIELNHLWNRRQCTKFNGTSYISQKAAEAIYTPEGKAQVKATIDYYMTNAKIMHRTLTELGLDVYGGKNAPYLWIKTPDGMGSWKFFEQML
;
A
#
# COMPACT_ATOMS: atom_id res chain seq x y z
N VAL A 1 -2.08 10.31 27.61
CA VAL A 1 -1.54 11.54 28.25
C VAL A 1 -1.05 11.19 29.66
N ASP A 2 -1.87 10.55 30.49
CA ASP A 2 -1.55 10.24 31.89
C ASP A 2 -0.30 9.34 32.03
N GLU A 3 -0.15 8.35 31.15
CA GLU A 3 1.06 7.51 31.09
C GLU A 3 2.33 8.34 30.88
N GLN A 4 2.30 9.37 30.03
CA GLN A 4 3.46 10.23 29.75
C GLN A 4 3.72 11.24 30.87
N ALA A 5 2.71 11.56 31.65
CA ALA A 5 2.84 12.44 32.80
C ALA A 5 3.37 11.73 34.07
N ASN A 6 3.39 10.39 34.06
CA ASN A 6 3.81 9.59 35.21
C ASN A 6 5.27 9.20 35.10
N LYS A 7 6.07 9.48 36.15
CA LYS A 7 7.51 9.16 36.21
C LYS A 7 7.85 7.68 36.03
N VAL A 8 6.92 6.78 36.33
CA VAL A 8 7.12 5.32 36.23
C VAL A 8 6.77 4.79 34.86
N THR A 9 5.77 5.39 34.19
CA THR A 9 5.23 4.91 32.91
C THR A 9 5.61 5.77 31.71
N VAL A 10 6.28 6.92 31.93
CA VAL A 10 6.74 7.77 30.84
C VAL A 10 7.66 7.00 29.89
N SER A 11 7.29 7.01 28.61
CA SER A 11 8.12 6.42 27.55
C SER A 11 9.02 7.50 26.97
N GLY A 12 10.31 7.24 27.03
CA GLY A 12 11.30 8.08 26.36
C GLY A 12 11.37 7.81 24.88
N HIS A 13 12.55 7.94 24.30
CA HIS A 13 12.82 7.61 22.91
C HIS A 13 12.64 6.10 22.70
N GLY A 14 11.60 5.73 21.95
CA GLY A 14 11.33 4.33 21.59
C GLY A 14 12.34 3.79 20.57
N THR A 15 12.18 2.53 20.20
CA THR A 15 12.96 1.95 19.09
C THR A 15 12.57 2.63 17.79
N ALA A 16 13.52 2.85 16.89
CA ALA A 16 13.27 3.44 15.56
C ALA A 16 12.29 2.59 14.72
N GLN A 17 12.14 1.31 15.05
CA GLN A 17 11.22 0.38 14.43
C GLN A 17 9.78 0.54 14.91
N GLY A 18 9.55 1.23 16.03
CA GLY A 18 8.28 1.35 16.72
C GLY A 18 8.18 0.47 17.96
N TYR A 19 7.24 0.80 18.84
CA TYR A 19 7.07 0.09 20.10
C TYR A 19 6.55 -1.34 19.90
N ALA A 20 7.03 -2.26 20.74
CA ALA A 20 6.68 -3.68 20.68
C ALA A 20 5.17 -3.91 20.78
N PHE A 21 4.48 -3.17 21.68
CA PHE A 21 3.04 -3.33 21.88
C PHE A 21 2.24 -3.20 20.58
N LEU A 22 2.59 -2.23 19.72
CA LEU A 22 1.88 -2.02 18.46
C LEU A 22 2.29 -3.05 17.40
N ARG A 23 3.59 -3.35 17.29
CA ARG A 23 4.08 -4.36 16.33
C ARG A 23 3.49 -5.74 16.59
N GLU A 24 3.40 -6.13 17.86
CA GLU A 24 2.78 -7.38 18.31
C GLU A 24 1.26 -7.38 18.05
N ALA A 25 0.58 -6.24 18.32
CA ALA A 25 -0.85 -6.09 18.06
C ALA A 25 -1.16 -6.23 16.56
N ILE A 26 -0.34 -5.64 15.68
CA ILE A 26 -0.45 -5.77 14.22
C ILE A 26 -0.34 -7.25 13.81
N VAL A 27 0.75 -7.93 14.21
CA VAL A 27 0.94 -9.35 13.86
C VAL A 27 -0.25 -10.19 14.30
N LYS A 28 -0.72 -9.98 15.54
CA LYS A 28 -1.82 -10.74 16.14
C LYS A 28 -3.16 -10.51 15.45
N ASN A 29 -3.45 -9.27 15.03
CA ASN A 29 -4.78 -8.90 14.56
C ASN A 29 -4.88 -8.83 13.02
N ASP A 30 -3.84 -8.38 12.31
CA ASP A 30 -3.91 -8.16 10.87
C ASP A 30 -3.40 -9.37 10.07
N PHE A 31 -2.43 -10.13 10.59
CA PHE A 31 -1.78 -11.20 9.85
C PHE A 31 -2.12 -12.61 10.34
N LEU A 32 -2.03 -12.85 11.64
CA LEU A 32 -2.24 -14.19 12.19
C LEU A 32 -3.62 -14.80 11.87
N PRO A 33 -4.75 -14.04 11.91
CA PRO A 33 -6.06 -14.57 11.53
C PRO A 33 -6.17 -15.00 10.06
N ARG A 34 -5.26 -14.51 9.21
CA ARG A 34 -5.15 -14.88 7.79
C ARG A 34 -4.15 -16.02 7.54
N GLY A 35 -3.63 -16.64 8.61
CA GLY A 35 -2.62 -17.69 8.51
C GLY A 35 -1.22 -17.19 8.12
N ILE A 36 -0.97 -15.89 8.26
CA ILE A 36 0.33 -15.28 7.97
C ILE A 36 1.11 -15.14 9.26
N HIS A 37 2.25 -15.83 9.34
CA HIS A 37 3.13 -15.81 10.51
C HIS A 37 4.29 -14.85 10.26
N LEU A 38 4.26 -13.69 10.90
CA LEU A 38 5.31 -12.68 10.88
C LEU A 38 5.97 -12.58 12.26
N ASP A 39 7.28 -12.31 12.26
CA ASP A 39 7.99 -11.84 13.45
C ASP A 39 7.69 -10.33 13.64
N PRO A 40 7.38 -9.86 14.87
CA PRO A 40 7.22 -8.42 15.11
C PRO A 40 8.39 -7.56 14.65
N ASN A 41 9.59 -8.12 14.47
CA ASN A 41 10.74 -7.44 13.90
C ASN A 41 10.71 -7.31 12.37
N GLU A 42 9.67 -7.83 11.70
CA GLU A 42 9.39 -7.59 10.30
C GLU A 42 8.43 -6.39 10.09
N ILE A 43 7.89 -5.85 11.19
CA ILE A 43 6.99 -4.69 11.22
C ILE A 43 7.76 -3.42 11.59
N PHE A 44 7.61 -2.38 10.79
CA PHE A 44 8.22 -1.06 11.00
C PHE A 44 7.14 0.00 11.04
N ILE A 45 6.95 0.64 12.20
CA ILE A 45 5.94 1.68 12.37
C ILE A 45 6.46 2.99 11.79
N ASN A 46 5.61 3.68 11.04
CA ASN A 46 5.92 4.91 10.34
C ASN A 46 4.85 6.00 10.54
N ASP A 47 5.08 7.17 9.97
CA ASP A 47 4.16 8.30 10.00
C ASP A 47 3.17 8.32 8.81
N GLY A 48 2.95 7.16 8.21
CA GLY A 48 2.04 6.92 7.09
C GLY A 48 2.73 6.26 5.91
N ALA A 49 2.01 5.39 5.19
CA ALA A 49 2.55 4.62 4.06
C ALA A 49 3.27 5.48 3.01
N LYS A 50 2.78 6.70 2.75
CA LYS A 50 3.40 7.63 1.79
C LYS A 50 4.86 7.91 2.10
N SER A 51 5.21 8.16 3.36
CA SER A 51 6.60 8.43 3.76
C SER A 51 7.49 7.24 3.43
N ASP A 52 7.05 6.04 3.75
CA ASP A 52 7.85 4.85 3.52
C ASP A 52 7.92 4.43 2.05
N THR A 53 6.90 4.69 1.24
CA THR A 53 7.00 4.50 -0.22
C THR A 53 8.06 5.40 -0.86
N GLY A 54 8.28 6.59 -0.31
CA GLY A 54 9.39 7.47 -0.68
C GLY A 54 10.73 7.04 -0.07
N ASN A 55 10.73 6.71 1.23
CA ASN A 55 11.93 6.36 1.97
C ASN A 55 12.60 5.07 1.48
N ILE A 56 11.83 4.06 1.07
CA ILE A 56 12.37 2.77 0.62
C ILE A 56 13.17 2.88 -0.67
N GLN A 57 13.00 3.97 -1.41
CA GLN A 57 13.77 4.30 -2.60
C GLN A 57 15.28 4.33 -2.33
N GLU A 58 15.69 4.61 -1.09
CA GLU A 58 17.10 4.67 -0.71
C GLU A 58 17.77 3.28 -0.60
N LEU A 59 16.99 2.20 -0.60
CA LEU A 59 17.52 0.83 -0.57
C LEU A 59 17.81 0.27 -1.96
N VAL A 60 17.33 0.92 -3.00
CA VAL A 60 17.40 0.41 -4.37
C VAL A 60 18.20 1.35 -5.26
N ARG A 61 18.73 0.82 -6.34
CA ARG A 61 19.63 1.57 -7.23
C ARG A 61 18.85 2.63 -8.00
N TRP A 62 19.52 3.73 -8.31
CA TRP A 62 18.97 4.84 -9.10
C TRP A 62 18.63 4.44 -10.54
N ASP A 63 19.30 3.42 -11.10
CA ASP A 63 19.12 2.91 -12.47
C ASP A 63 18.14 1.73 -12.58
N ASN A 64 17.51 1.33 -11.48
CA ASN A 64 16.46 0.28 -11.52
C ASN A 64 15.27 0.73 -12.36
N SER A 65 14.77 -0.15 -13.21
CA SER A 65 13.52 0.04 -13.94
C SER A 65 12.32 -0.13 -13.02
N ILE A 66 11.27 0.66 -13.26
CA ILE A 66 10.03 0.59 -12.48
C ILE A 66 8.83 0.25 -13.36
N GLY A 67 7.94 -0.55 -12.84
CA GLY A 67 6.64 -0.88 -13.43
C GLY A 67 5.51 -0.38 -12.54
N VAL A 68 4.51 0.22 -13.16
CA VAL A 68 3.30 0.72 -12.50
C VAL A 68 2.06 0.31 -13.28
N THR A 69 0.97 0.06 -12.59
CA THR A 69 -0.33 0.00 -13.26
C THR A 69 -0.73 1.41 -13.72
N ASP A 70 -1.53 1.53 -14.78
CA ASP A 70 -1.98 2.81 -15.29
C ASP A 70 -3.50 2.76 -15.51
N PRO A 71 -4.31 3.52 -14.74
CA PRO A 71 -3.92 4.52 -13.73
C PRO A 71 -3.46 3.93 -12.40
N ILE A 72 -2.66 4.71 -11.68
CA ILE A 72 -2.19 4.39 -10.33
C ILE A 72 -2.03 5.66 -9.48
N TYR A 73 -1.83 5.50 -8.17
CA TYR A 73 -1.55 6.61 -7.28
C TYR A 73 -0.25 7.34 -7.71
N PRO A 74 -0.31 8.64 -8.07
CA PRO A 74 0.79 9.34 -8.74
C PRO A 74 2.11 9.35 -7.96
N VAL A 75 2.03 9.28 -6.63
CA VAL A 75 3.20 9.36 -5.74
C VAL A 75 4.28 8.32 -6.06
N TYR A 76 3.92 7.15 -6.59
CA TYR A 76 4.91 6.13 -6.95
C TYR A 76 5.77 6.57 -8.13
N ILE A 77 5.18 7.26 -9.12
CA ILE A 77 5.93 7.84 -10.23
C ILE A 77 6.71 9.06 -9.73
N ASP A 78 6.05 9.99 -9.06
CA ASP A 78 6.63 11.25 -8.61
C ASP A 78 7.86 11.04 -7.71
N SER A 79 7.79 10.09 -6.78
CA SER A 79 8.93 9.77 -5.91
C SER A 79 10.13 9.21 -6.68
N ASN A 80 9.89 8.46 -7.76
CA ASN A 80 10.95 7.97 -8.65
C ASN A 80 11.50 9.06 -9.57
N VAL A 81 10.68 10.03 -9.98
CA VAL A 81 11.11 11.23 -10.70
C VAL A 81 12.03 12.08 -9.83
N MET A 82 11.63 12.35 -8.57
CA MET A 82 12.38 13.17 -7.63
C MET A 82 13.80 12.66 -7.36
N ILE A 83 14.02 11.35 -7.42
CA ILE A 83 15.35 10.76 -7.23
C ILE A 83 16.08 10.46 -8.55
N GLY A 84 15.50 10.87 -9.70
CA GLY A 84 16.12 10.71 -11.02
C GLY A 84 16.02 9.31 -11.64
N ARG A 85 15.21 8.38 -11.07
CA ARG A 85 15.07 7.00 -11.57
C ARG A 85 14.16 6.91 -12.78
N ALA A 86 13.21 7.80 -12.93
CA ALA A 86 12.18 7.72 -13.96
C ALA A 86 12.68 7.94 -15.40
N GLY A 87 13.89 8.44 -15.58
CA GLY A 87 14.45 8.76 -16.90
C GLY A 87 13.98 10.12 -17.43
N VAL A 88 13.79 10.22 -18.73
CA VAL A 88 13.39 11.45 -19.42
C VAL A 88 11.89 11.42 -19.72
N LEU A 89 11.22 12.56 -19.63
CA LEU A 89 9.81 12.69 -19.98
C LEU A 89 9.68 12.88 -21.50
N GLU A 90 9.05 11.92 -22.18
CA GLU A 90 8.80 11.90 -23.61
C GLU A 90 7.33 11.57 -23.86
N ASP A 91 6.63 12.39 -24.64
CA ASP A 91 5.22 12.21 -24.99
C ASP A 91 4.30 11.92 -23.78
N GLY A 92 4.56 12.58 -22.65
CA GLY A 92 3.80 12.44 -21.41
C GLY A 92 4.11 11.18 -20.61
N LYS A 93 5.12 10.39 -21.00
CA LYS A 93 5.56 9.19 -20.27
C LYS A 93 7.06 9.26 -19.93
N TRP A 94 7.41 8.68 -18.78
CA TRP A 94 8.81 8.60 -18.36
C TRP A 94 9.49 7.36 -18.98
N SER A 95 10.65 7.57 -19.59
CA SER A 95 11.34 6.56 -20.42
C SER A 95 11.79 5.31 -19.67
N ASN A 96 12.05 5.41 -18.36
CA ASN A 96 12.44 4.27 -17.50
C ASN A 96 11.27 3.69 -16.69
N VAL A 97 10.02 4.05 -17.03
CA VAL A 97 8.81 3.56 -16.40
C VAL A 97 8.06 2.65 -17.38
N VAL A 98 7.74 1.44 -16.94
CA VAL A 98 6.88 0.49 -17.66
C VAL A 98 5.46 0.70 -17.19
N TYR A 99 4.62 1.26 -18.04
CA TYR A 99 3.20 1.46 -17.77
C TYR A 99 2.42 0.20 -18.17
N MET A 100 1.67 -0.34 -17.24
CA MET A 100 0.84 -1.53 -17.45
C MET A 100 -0.62 -1.11 -17.45
N PRO A 101 -1.28 -1.02 -18.62
CA PRO A 101 -2.66 -0.55 -18.71
C PRO A 101 -3.60 -1.34 -17.82
N CYS A 102 -4.46 -0.61 -17.10
CA CYS A 102 -5.44 -1.15 -16.17
C CYS A 102 -6.76 -0.41 -16.42
N SER A 103 -7.48 -0.88 -17.42
CA SER A 103 -8.65 -0.22 -17.99
C SER A 103 -9.87 -1.15 -18.08
N ALA A 104 -11.00 -0.63 -18.49
CA ALA A 104 -12.23 -1.41 -18.67
C ALA A 104 -12.07 -2.56 -19.66
N GLU A 105 -11.27 -2.36 -20.73
CA GLU A 105 -11.03 -3.36 -21.77
C GLU A 105 -10.34 -4.63 -21.25
N ASN A 106 -9.56 -4.53 -20.18
CA ASN A 106 -8.93 -5.67 -19.53
C ASN A 106 -9.50 -5.97 -18.14
N ASN A 107 -10.72 -5.48 -17.84
CA ASN A 107 -11.35 -5.61 -16.53
C ASN A 107 -10.46 -5.12 -15.38
N PHE A 108 -9.68 -4.09 -15.60
CA PHE A 108 -8.70 -3.54 -14.64
C PHE A 108 -7.70 -4.58 -14.12
N THR A 109 -7.45 -5.62 -14.91
CA THR A 109 -6.44 -6.65 -14.61
C THR A 109 -5.23 -6.42 -15.51
N PRO A 110 -4.16 -5.79 -15.01
CA PRO A 110 -3.00 -5.46 -15.83
C PRO A 110 -2.23 -6.72 -16.20
N GLN A 111 -1.71 -6.74 -17.43
CA GLN A 111 -0.85 -7.82 -17.90
C GLN A 111 0.55 -7.71 -17.30
N LEU A 112 1.18 -8.84 -17.11
CA LEU A 112 2.58 -8.91 -16.71
C LEU A 112 3.46 -8.24 -17.77
N PRO A 113 4.55 -7.54 -17.37
CA PRO A 113 5.47 -6.94 -18.33
C PRO A 113 6.15 -7.99 -19.22
N ASP A 114 6.30 -7.71 -20.51
CA ASP A 114 7.00 -8.60 -21.46
C ASP A 114 8.51 -8.66 -21.21
N LYS A 115 9.07 -7.62 -20.56
CA LYS A 115 10.49 -7.53 -20.21
C LYS A 115 10.66 -7.51 -18.69
N ARG A 116 11.86 -7.85 -18.23
CA ARG A 116 12.20 -7.74 -16.81
C ARG A 116 12.07 -6.27 -16.35
N VAL A 117 11.42 -6.11 -15.19
CA VAL A 117 11.31 -4.85 -14.46
C VAL A 117 11.87 -5.09 -13.06
N ASP A 118 12.72 -4.17 -12.56
CA ASP A 118 13.39 -4.38 -11.28
C ASP A 118 12.46 -4.15 -10.08
N ILE A 119 11.56 -3.15 -10.17
CA ILE A 119 10.63 -2.78 -9.11
C ILE A 119 9.23 -2.64 -9.70
N ILE A 120 8.24 -3.28 -9.12
CA ILE A 120 6.84 -3.15 -9.51
C ILE A 120 6.03 -2.60 -8.33
N TYR A 121 5.27 -1.53 -8.58
CA TYR A 121 4.29 -1.00 -7.64
C TYR A 121 2.91 -1.59 -7.94
N LEU A 122 2.30 -2.18 -6.93
CA LEU A 122 0.92 -2.65 -6.96
C LEU A 122 0.16 -2.01 -5.80
N CYS A 123 -1.01 -1.45 -6.07
CA CYS A 123 -1.88 -0.87 -5.06
C CYS A 123 -3.25 -1.55 -5.14
N TYR A 124 -3.62 -2.33 -4.12
CA TYR A 124 -4.91 -2.99 -4.07
C TYR A 124 -5.50 -3.03 -2.66
N PRO A 125 -6.77 -2.61 -2.51
CA PRO A 125 -7.63 -1.98 -3.54
C PRO A 125 -6.98 -0.74 -4.17
N ASN A 126 -7.17 -0.57 -5.49
CA ASN A 126 -6.45 0.45 -6.24
C ASN A 126 -6.97 1.86 -5.98
N ASN A 127 -6.04 2.78 -5.79
CA ASN A 127 -6.26 4.20 -5.91
C ASN A 127 -5.71 4.65 -7.30
N PRO A 128 -6.56 5.13 -8.27
CA PRO A 128 -7.87 5.76 -8.05
C PRO A 128 -9.09 4.89 -8.40
N THR A 129 -8.94 3.74 -9.02
CA THR A 129 -10.06 3.02 -9.66
C THR A 129 -11.00 2.30 -8.69
N GLY A 130 -10.56 2.04 -7.45
CA GLY A 130 -11.31 1.23 -6.48
C GLY A 130 -11.42 -0.25 -6.84
N THR A 131 -10.67 -0.70 -7.86
CA THR A 131 -10.65 -2.10 -8.28
C THR A 131 -9.73 -2.95 -7.41
N VAL A 132 -9.93 -4.25 -7.46
CA VAL A 132 -9.18 -5.23 -6.65
C VAL A 132 -8.54 -6.29 -7.53
N ILE A 133 -7.66 -7.09 -6.95
CA ILE A 133 -7.01 -8.22 -7.60
C ILE A 133 -7.38 -9.50 -6.89
N THR A 134 -7.62 -10.58 -7.65
CA THR A 134 -7.87 -11.92 -7.07
C THR A 134 -6.58 -12.55 -6.57
N LYS A 135 -6.71 -13.57 -5.68
CA LYS A 135 -5.55 -14.37 -5.24
C LYS A 135 -4.83 -15.06 -6.40
N GLU A 136 -5.58 -15.48 -7.43
CA GLU A 136 -5.01 -16.10 -8.62
C GLU A 136 -4.16 -15.11 -9.42
N GLU A 137 -4.70 -13.92 -9.70
CA GLU A 137 -3.96 -12.88 -10.42
C GLU A 137 -2.74 -12.41 -9.62
N LEU A 138 -2.89 -12.17 -8.31
CA LEU A 138 -1.77 -11.77 -7.47
C LEU A 138 -0.66 -12.82 -7.41
N ARG A 139 -1.01 -14.11 -7.50
CA ARG A 139 -0.04 -15.21 -7.60
C ARG A 139 0.79 -15.13 -8.88
N LYS A 140 0.22 -14.69 -10.00
CA LYS A 140 0.97 -14.47 -11.25
C LYS A 140 2.07 -13.43 -11.07
N TRP A 141 1.76 -12.34 -10.37
CA TRP A 141 2.72 -11.28 -10.03
C TRP A 141 3.85 -11.78 -9.12
N VAL A 142 3.51 -12.52 -8.07
CA VAL A 142 4.51 -13.10 -7.17
C VAL A 142 5.41 -14.09 -7.91
N ASN A 143 4.85 -14.95 -8.76
CA ASN A 143 5.63 -15.88 -9.57
C ASN A 143 6.54 -15.17 -10.61
N TYR A 144 6.02 -14.10 -11.24
CA TYR A 144 6.82 -13.25 -12.10
C TYR A 144 8.01 -12.63 -11.33
N ALA A 145 7.75 -12.11 -10.16
CA ALA A 145 8.78 -11.47 -9.33
C ALA A 145 9.86 -12.47 -8.89
N ILE A 146 9.49 -13.68 -8.50
CA ILE A 146 10.43 -14.76 -8.15
C ILE A 146 11.28 -15.13 -9.37
N LYS A 147 10.65 -15.31 -10.54
CA LYS A 147 11.34 -15.71 -11.76
C LYS A 147 12.34 -14.68 -12.27
N ASN A 148 12.01 -13.39 -12.11
CA ASN A 148 12.76 -12.29 -12.70
C ASN A 148 13.65 -11.54 -11.70
N ASP A 149 13.71 -11.97 -10.43
CA ASP A 149 14.37 -11.24 -9.34
C ASP A 149 13.86 -9.77 -9.28
N THR A 150 12.56 -9.62 -9.31
CA THR A 150 11.83 -8.35 -9.26
C THR A 150 11.36 -8.09 -7.84
N LEU A 151 11.42 -6.85 -7.38
CA LEU A 151 10.90 -6.43 -6.08
C LEU A 151 9.49 -5.88 -6.26
N ILE A 152 8.52 -6.35 -5.47
CA ILE A 152 7.16 -5.81 -5.43
C ILE A 152 7.03 -4.87 -4.25
N PHE A 153 6.60 -3.63 -4.51
CA PHE A 153 6.12 -2.67 -3.52
C PHE A 153 4.60 -2.70 -3.55
N TYR A 154 4.02 -3.39 -2.56
CA TYR A 154 2.59 -3.62 -2.46
C TYR A 154 1.95 -2.65 -1.47
N ASP A 155 1.09 -1.76 -1.95
CA ASP A 155 0.35 -0.81 -1.12
C ASP A 155 -1.04 -1.36 -0.78
N ALA A 156 -1.24 -1.72 0.48
CA ALA A 156 -2.46 -2.26 1.05
C ALA A 156 -3.24 -1.20 1.88
N ALA A 157 -3.04 0.09 1.62
CA ALA A 157 -3.64 1.16 2.43
C ALA A 157 -5.17 1.11 2.50
N TYR A 158 -5.84 0.46 1.54
CA TYR A 158 -7.30 0.32 1.49
C TYR A 158 -7.80 -1.09 1.82
N GLU A 159 -6.94 -2.00 2.32
CA GLU A 159 -7.29 -3.40 2.60
C GLU A 159 -8.49 -3.54 3.54
N ALA A 160 -8.64 -2.63 4.51
CA ALA A 160 -9.73 -2.65 5.48
C ALA A 160 -11.13 -2.46 4.87
N TYR A 161 -11.21 -1.94 3.64
CA TYR A 161 -12.46 -1.75 2.91
C TYR A 161 -12.91 -2.98 2.11
N ILE A 162 -12.08 -4.01 1.99
CA ILE A 162 -12.42 -5.24 1.28
C ILE A 162 -13.59 -5.94 1.97
N GLN A 163 -14.66 -6.20 1.20
CA GLN A 163 -15.87 -6.85 1.68
C GLN A 163 -15.99 -8.29 1.16
N ASP A 164 -15.31 -8.60 0.06
CA ASP A 164 -15.34 -9.90 -0.59
C ASP A 164 -14.29 -10.82 0.05
N PRO A 165 -14.68 -11.98 0.61
CA PRO A 165 -13.77 -12.91 1.29
C PRO A 165 -12.73 -13.57 0.36
N ASP A 166 -12.96 -13.55 -0.95
CA ASP A 166 -12.05 -14.14 -1.93
C ASP A 166 -10.92 -13.18 -2.36
N ILE A 167 -11.04 -11.89 -2.02
CA ILE A 167 -10.01 -10.89 -2.30
C ILE A 167 -8.95 -10.88 -1.19
N PRO A 168 -7.65 -10.94 -1.53
CA PRO A 168 -6.59 -10.93 -0.53
C PRO A 168 -6.47 -9.55 0.14
N HIS A 169 -6.31 -9.54 1.45
CA HIS A 169 -6.01 -8.35 2.25
C HIS A 169 -4.51 -8.06 2.32
N SER A 170 -3.69 -9.06 2.07
CA SER A 170 -2.23 -8.97 2.12
C SER A 170 -1.62 -9.78 0.97
N ILE A 171 -0.54 -9.27 0.40
CA ILE A 171 0.24 -10.03 -0.60
C ILE A 171 0.82 -11.31 0.02
N TYR A 172 1.04 -11.33 1.34
CA TYR A 172 1.60 -12.50 2.03
C TYR A 172 0.62 -13.67 2.17
N GLU A 173 -0.63 -13.52 1.78
CA GLU A 173 -1.53 -14.66 1.55
C GLU A 173 -1.10 -15.51 0.35
N ILE A 174 -0.21 -14.98 -0.49
CA ILE A 174 0.34 -15.69 -1.65
C ILE A 174 1.68 -16.32 -1.27
N LYS A 175 1.77 -17.64 -1.43
CA LYS A 175 3.00 -18.39 -1.17
C LYS A 175 4.18 -17.84 -1.99
N GLY A 176 5.27 -17.54 -1.31
CA GLY A 176 6.49 -16.99 -1.91
C GLY A 176 6.60 -15.48 -1.90
N ALA A 177 5.52 -14.75 -1.61
CA ALA A 177 5.52 -13.28 -1.58
C ALA A 177 6.52 -12.69 -0.59
N ARG A 178 6.75 -13.36 0.55
CA ARG A 178 7.75 -12.93 1.55
C ARG A 178 9.18 -12.81 1.01
N LYS A 179 9.48 -13.48 -0.10
CA LYS A 179 10.81 -13.44 -0.75
C LYS A 179 10.97 -12.29 -1.74
N VAL A 180 9.88 -11.65 -2.14
CA VAL A 180 9.88 -10.68 -3.25
C VAL A 180 9.12 -9.40 -2.97
N ALA A 181 8.41 -9.28 -1.85
CA ALA A 181 7.52 -8.15 -1.61
C ALA A 181 7.78 -7.42 -0.29
N VAL A 182 7.68 -6.09 -0.34
CA VAL A 182 7.47 -5.19 0.79
C VAL A 182 6.03 -4.73 0.75
N GLU A 183 5.35 -4.70 1.91
CA GLU A 183 3.94 -4.31 2.02
C GLU A 183 3.78 -3.06 2.88
N PHE A 184 2.97 -2.09 2.42
CA PHE A 184 2.72 -0.83 3.10
C PHE A 184 1.27 -0.75 3.56
N HIS A 185 1.07 -0.31 4.81
CA HIS A 185 -0.23 -0.11 5.44
C HIS A 185 -0.38 1.28 6.03
N SER A 186 -1.62 1.78 6.09
CA SER A 186 -1.90 3.13 6.59
C SER A 186 -3.16 3.16 7.44
N TYR A 187 -3.02 3.60 8.69
CA TYR A 187 -4.18 3.89 9.55
C TYR A 187 -4.96 5.13 9.11
N SER A 188 -4.43 5.93 8.19
CA SER A 188 -5.13 7.09 7.62
C SER A 188 -6.48 6.71 7.02
N LYS A 189 -6.57 5.52 6.42
CA LYS A 189 -7.78 5.01 5.76
C LYS A 189 -8.59 4.10 6.67
N THR A 190 -7.92 3.20 7.35
CA THR A 190 -8.55 2.23 8.26
C THR A 190 -9.24 2.91 9.44
N ALA A 191 -8.60 3.89 10.07
CA ALA A 191 -9.04 4.51 11.33
C ALA A 191 -9.20 6.03 11.28
N GLY A 192 -9.18 6.65 10.10
CA GLY A 192 -9.29 8.10 9.96
C GLY A 192 -8.07 8.89 10.46
N PHE A 193 -6.89 8.26 10.56
CA PHE A 193 -5.67 8.85 11.12
C PHE A 193 -4.91 9.76 10.16
N THR A 194 -5.59 10.39 9.21
CA THR A 194 -4.95 11.24 8.20
C THR A 194 -4.11 12.35 8.84
N GLY A 195 -4.58 12.99 9.91
CA GLY A 195 -3.87 14.03 10.65
C GLY A 195 -3.01 13.52 11.80
N ILE A 196 -3.23 12.28 12.29
CA ILE A 196 -2.48 11.67 13.40
C ILE A 196 -1.12 11.16 12.94
N ARG A 197 -1.02 10.75 11.67
CA ARG A 197 0.19 10.24 11.03
C ARG A 197 0.70 8.94 11.65
N CYS A 198 0.07 7.82 11.28
CA CYS A 198 0.54 6.49 11.65
C CYS A 198 0.24 5.47 10.52
N GLY A 199 1.17 4.57 10.32
CA GLY A 199 1.09 3.44 9.42
C GLY A 199 2.19 2.44 9.76
N TYR A 200 2.35 1.43 8.93
CA TYR A 200 3.46 0.49 9.07
C TYR A 200 3.87 -0.12 7.73
N THR A 201 5.10 -0.57 7.69
CA THR A 201 5.68 -1.28 6.56
C THR A 201 6.12 -2.66 7.02
N VAL A 202 5.82 -3.68 6.23
CA VAL A 202 6.28 -5.05 6.45
C VAL A 202 7.44 -5.34 5.52
N VAL A 203 8.59 -5.67 6.10
CA VAL A 203 9.79 -6.10 5.36
C VAL A 203 10.22 -7.46 5.90
N PRO A 204 9.87 -8.56 5.21
CA PRO A 204 10.20 -9.91 5.67
C PRO A 204 11.71 -10.14 5.77
N LYS A 205 12.13 -10.93 6.77
CA LYS A 205 13.54 -11.34 6.92
C LYS A 205 14.06 -12.20 5.78
N GLU A 206 13.16 -12.93 5.12
CA GLU A 206 13.52 -13.74 3.92
C GLU A 206 13.69 -12.90 2.65
N LEU A 207 13.29 -11.63 2.67
CA LEU A 207 13.39 -10.75 1.52
C LEU A 207 14.84 -10.33 1.31
N THR A 208 15.39 -10.72 0.17
CA THR A 208 16.77 -10.37 -0.21
C THR A 208 16.82 -9.75 -1.60
N ALA A 209 17.81 -8.91 -1.85
CA ALA A 209 18.12 -8.38 -3.17
C ALA A 209 19.63 -8.50 -3.46
N ALA A 210 20.00 -8.53 -4.74
CA ALA A 210 21.40 -8.56 -5.14
C ALA A 210 22.04 -7.18 -5.02
N ASN A 211 23.21 -7.09 -4.40
CA ASN A 211 24.06 -5.90 -4.42
C ASN A 211 24.84 -5.79 -5.74
N LEU A 212 25.69 -4.74 -5.87
CA LEU A 212 26.51 -4.52 -7.08
C LEU A 212 27.50 -5.65 -7.39
N LYS A 213 27.82 -6.50 -6.42
CA LYS A 213 28.70 -7.66 -6.59
C LYS A 213 27.92 -8.94 -6.87
N GLY A 214 26.58 -8.88 -6.93
CA GLY A 214 25.71 -10.05 -7.07
C GLY A 214 25.46 -10.85 -5.79
N GLU A 215 25.95 -10.36 -4.62
CA GLU A 215 25.72 -10.99 -3.33
C GLU A 215 24.30 -10.69 -2.85
N ARG A 216 23.60 -11.69 -2.30
CA ARG A 216 22.26 -11.50 -1.71
C ARG A 216 22.37 -10.84 -0.35
N ILE A 217 21.62 -9.74 -0.17
CA ILE A 217 21.58 -8.96 1.07
C ILE A 217 20.14 -8.90 1.58
N GLU A 218 19.96 -9.09 2.88
CA GLU A 218 18.66 -9.00 3.55
C GLU A 218 18.15 -7.55 3.58
N LEU A 219 17.02 -7.29 2.94
CA LEU A 219 16.43 -5.95 2.90
C LEU A 219 15.88 -5.52 4.25
N ASN A 220 15.41 -6.44 5.09
CA ASN A 220 14.96 -6.12 6.46
C ASN A 220 16.09 -5.45 7.27
N HIS A 221 17.30 -5.98 7.20
CA HIS A 221 18.44 -5.43 7.92
C HIS A 221 18.83 -4.03 7.41
N LEU A 222 18.83 -3.83 6.08
CA LEU A 222 19.12 -2.53 5.47
C LEU A 222 18.01 -1.51 5.81
N TRP A 223 16.75 -1.93 5.75
CA TRP A 223 15.63 -1.07 6.11
C TRP A 223 15.67 -0.64 7.57
N ASN A 224 15.94 -1.58 8.48
CA ASN A 224 16.13 -1.26 9.89
C ASN A 224 17.28 -0.25 10.09
N ARG A 225 18.40 -0.42 9.40
CA ARG A 225 19.54 0.51 9.47
C ARG A 225 19.15 1.90 8.96
N ARG A 226 18.41 1.98 7.85
CA ARG A 226 17.89 3.24 7.30
C ARG A 226 16.97 3.93 8.30
N GLN A 227 16.01 3.21 8.89
CA GLN A 227 15.07 3.75 9.88
C GLN A 227 15.80 4.29 11.12
N CYS A 228 16.77 3.54 11.64
CA CYS A 228 17.60 4.00 12.78
C CYS A 228 18.48 5.22 12.45
N THR A 229 18.78 5.46 11.17
CA THR A 229 19.69 6.55 10.77
C THR A 229 18.93 7.84 10.43
N LYS A 230 17.78 7.73 9.80
CA LYS A 230 17.06 8.88 9.21
C LYS A 230 15.65 9.09 9.75
N PHE A 231 15.17 8.20 10.61
CA PHE A 231 13.81 8.26 11.12
C PHE A 231 13.78 7.73 12.56
N ASN A 232 13.25 8.50 13.48
CA ASN A 232 13.14 8.11 14.89
C ASN A 232 11.78 7.53 15.29
N GLY A 233 10.97 7.13 14.29
CA GLY A 233 9.63 6.61 14.50
C GLY A 233 8.57 7.71 14.66
N THR A 234 7.29 7.32 14.52
CA THR A 234 6.17 8.20 14.84
C THR A 234 5.97 8.30 16.36
N SER A 235 5.23 9.30 16.81
CA SER A 235 5.09 9.59 18.24
C SER A 235 4.48 8.41 19.02
N TYR A 236 4.84 8.32 20.30
CA TYR A 236 4.25 7.35 21.23
C TYR A 236 2.72 7.45 21.27
N ILE A 237 2.19 8.68 21.29
CA ILE A 237 0.74 8.95 21.34
C ILE A 237 0.05 8.41 20.08
N SER A 238 0.61 8.62 18.90
CA SER A 238 0.08 8.07 17.65
C SER A 238 0.09 6.54 17.65
N GLN A 239 1.16 5.93 18.18
CA GLN A 239 1.25 4.48 18.28
C GLN A 239 0.26 3.88 19.30
N LYS A 240 0.03 4.55 20.44
CA LYS A 240 -1.00 4.15 21.41
C LYS A 240 -2.41 4.30 20.86
N ALA A 241 -2.67 5.35 20.09
CA ALA A 241 -3.93 5.51 19.39
C ALA A 241 -4.15 4.39 18.35
N ALA A 242 -3.09 4.00 17.62
CA ALA A 242 -3.14 2.88 16.68
C ALA A 242 -3.36 1.53 17.38
N GLU A 243 -2.72 1.29 18.53
CA GLU A 243 -2.97 0.09 19.34
C GLU A 243 -4.44 -0.01 19.77
N ALA A 244 -5.05 1.13 20.14
CA ALA A 244 -6.43 1.16 20.61
C ALA A 244 -7.46 0.68 19.57
N ILE A 245 -7.17 0.77 18.28
CA ILE A 245 -8.08 0.27 17.23
C ILE A 245 -8.25 -1.26 17.27
N TYR A 246 -7.31 -1.98 17.86
CA TYR A 246 -7.35 -3.43 17.98
C TYR A 246 -8.14 -3.92 19.21
N THR A 247 -8.57 -3.03 20.10
CA THR A 247 -9.52 -3.36 21.16
C THR A 247 -10.90 -3.69 20.60
N PRO A 248 -11.77 -4.41 21.31
CA PRO A 248 -13.13 -4.67 20.86
C PRO A 248 -13.90 -3.39 20.51
N GLU A 249 -13.76 -2.35 21.31
CA GLU A 249 -14.37 -1.03 21.07
C GLU A 249 -13.77 -0.35 19.84
N GLY A 250 -12.44 -0.31 19.72
CA GLY A 250 -11.75 0.26 18.55
C GLY A 250 -12.14 -0.43 17.26
N LYS A 251 -12.20 -1.76 17.24
CA LYS A 251 -12.68 -2.54 16.08
C LYS A 251 -14.11 -2.19 15.68
N ALA A 252 -15.00 -2.00 16.67
CA ALA A 252 -16.38 -1.60 16.41
C ALA A 252 -16.46 -0.20 15.80
N GLN A 253 -15.68 0.76 16.29
CA GLN A 253 -15.60 2.12 15.73
C GLN A 253 -15.01 2.14 14.33
N VAL A 254 -13.92 1.42 14.09
CA VAL A 254 -13.33 1.25 12.74
C VAL A 254 -14.34 0.67 11.77
N LYS A 255 -15.02 -0.41 12.18
CA LYS A 255 -16.06 -1.02 11.35
C LYS A 255 -17.19 -0.03 11.02
N ALA A 256 -17.69 0.71 11.99
CA ALA A 256 -18.74 1.70 11.76
C ALA A 256 -18.31 2.78 10.75
N THR A 257 -17.05 3.24 10.83
CA THR A 257 -16.49 4.21 9.88
C THR A 257 -16.39 3.62 8.47
N ILE A 258 -15.90 2.39 8.33
CA ILE A 258 -15.79 1.69 7.04
C ILE A 258 -17.19 1.46 6.46
N ASP A 259 -18.14 0.97 7.26
CA ASP A 259 -19.53 0.74 6.84
C ASP A 259 -20.19 2.04 6.32
N TYR A 260 -19.91 3.19 6.95
CA TYR A 260 -20.38 4.49 6.48
C TYR A 260 -19.84 4.83 5.09
N TYR A 261 -18.53 4.71 4.86
CA TYR A 261 -17.92 4.97 3.55
C TYR A 261 -18.42 3.99 2.49
N MET A 262 -18.54 2.71 2.82
CA MET A 262 -19.02 1.71 1.88
C MET A 262 -20.50 1.86 1.56
N THR A 263 -21.32 2.35 2.50
CA THR A 263 -22.73 2.70 2.27
C THR A 263 -22.82 3.86 1.28
N ASN A 264 -22.00 4.90 1.44
CA ASN A 264 -21.94 6.02 0.51
C ASN A 264 -21.53 5.55 -0.90
N ALA A 265 -20.47 4.73 -1.00
CA ALA A 265 -20.01 4.16 -2.26
C ALA A 265 -21.13 3.35 -2.95
N LYS A 266 -21.87 2.53 -2.19
CA LYS A 266 -22.99 1.74 -2.70
C LYS A 266 -24.14 2.61 -3.24
N ILE A 267 -24.49 3.69 -2.53
CA ILE A 267 -25.53 4.63 -2.97
C ILE A 267 -25.10 5.29 -4.28
N MET A 268 -23.87 5.84 -4.32
CA MET A 268 -23.34 6.49 -5.52
C MET A 268 -23.24 5.53 -6.69
N HIS A 269 -22.72 4.31 -6.48
CA HIS A 269 -22.61 3.29 -7.52
C HIS A 269 -23.97 2.98 -8.13
N ARG A 270 -24.99 2.73 -7.29
CA ARG A 270 -26.35 2.45 -7.74
C ARG A 270 -26.90 3.62 -8.56
N THR A 271 -26.86 4.84 -8.02
CA THR A 271 -27.41 6.03 -8.68
C THR A 271 -26.75 6.29 -10.04
N LEU A 272 -25.42 6.21 -10.12
CA LEU A 272 -24.69 6.41 -11.36
C LEU A 272 -25.02 5.33 -12.41
N THR A 273 -25.19 4.08 -11.96
CA THR A 273 -25.62 2.97 -12.83
C THR A 273 -27.05 3.16 -13.34
N GLU A 274 -27.97 3.61 -12.47
CA GLU A 274 -29.37 3.93 -12.87
C GLU A 274 -29.43 5.07 -13.87
N LEU A 275 -28.45 5.98 -13.86
CA LEU A 275 -28.27 7.04 -14.86
C LEU A 275 -27.62 6.55 -16.17
N GLY A 276 -27.31 5.25 -16.27
CA GLY A 276 -26.75 4.65 -17.49
C GLY A 276 -25.24 4.82 -17.66
N LEU A 277 -24.51 5.19 -16.60
CA LEU A 277 -23.06 5.30 -16.65
C LEU A 277 -22.36 3.94 -16.37
N ASP A 278 -21.24 3.70 -17.03
CA ASP A 278 -20.34 2.59 -16.70
C ASP A 278 -19.59 2.94 -15.41
N VAL A 279 -19.80 2.16 -14.35
CA VAL A 279 -19.25 2.41 -13.03
C VAL A 279 -18.40 1.22 -12.57
N TYR A 280 -17.18 1.49 -12.14
CA TYR A 280 -16.22 0.50 -11.63
C TYR A 280 -15.83 0.86 -10.19
N GLY A 281 -15.32 -0.11 -9.44
CA GLY A 281 -14.97 0.08 -8.02
C GLY A 281 -16.21 0.15 -7.12
N GLY A 282 -16.08 0.76 -5.93
CA GLY A 282 -17.16 0.98 -4.98
C GLY A 282 -17.68 -0.27 -4.24
N LYS A 283 -17.07 -1.45 -4.43
CA LYS A 283 -17.45 -2.72 -3.79
C LYS A 283 -16.49 -3.13 -2.68
N ASN A 284 -15.20 -2.99 -2.93
CA ASN A 284 -14.11 -3.33 -2.01
C ASN A 284 -13.21 -2.13 -1.70
N ALA A 285 -13.65 -0.94 -2.04
CA ALA A 285 -13.01 0.34 -1.77
C ALA A 285 -14.05 1.46 -1.86
N PRO A 286 -13.82 2.62 -1.21
CA PRO A 286 -14.76 3.73 -1.27
C PRO A 286 -14.70 4.51 -2.60
N TYR A 287 -13.76 4.18 -3.48
CA TYR A 287 -13.58 4.82 -4.78
C TYR A 287 -14.50 4.26 -5.85
N LEU A 288 -15.02 5.16 -6.69
CA LEU A 288 -15.76 4.86 -7.90
C LEU A 288 -14.99 5.43 -9.08
N TRP A 289 -14.87 4.64 -10.11
CA TRP A 289 -14.29 5.04 -11.39
C TRP A 289 -15.36 4.98 -12.45
N ILE A 290 -15.69 6.09 -13.09
CA ILE A 290 -16.74 6.16 -14.09
C ILE A 290 -16.19 6.48 -15.46
N LYS A 291 -16.79 5.90 -16.50
CA LYS A 291 -16.57 6.34 -17.85
C LYS A 291 -17.40 7.60 -18.09
N THR A 292 -16.74 8.68 -18.51
CA THR A 292 -17.43 9.93 -18.84
C THR A 292 -18.38 9.74 -20.02
N PRO A 293 -19.57 10.39 -20.01
CA PRO A 293 -20.54 10.23 -21.08
C PRO A 293 -20.04 10.88 -22.39
N ASP A 294 -20.57 10.41 -23.52
CA ASP A 294 -20.42 11.00 -24.87
C ASP A 294 -18.97 11.24 -25.33
N GLY A 295 -18.01 10.45 -24.81
CA GLY A 295 -16.59 10.62 -25.13
C GLY A 295 -15.98 11.93 -24.59
N MET A 296 -16.64 12.55 -23.65
CA MET A 296 -16.18 13.77 -23.00
C MET A 296 -14.88 13.52 -22.21
N GLY A 297 -13.92 14.45 -22.28
CA GLY A 297 -12.72 14.38 -21.45
C GLY A 297 -13.04 14.61 -19.96
N SER A 298 -12.28 13.98 -19.05
CA SER A 298 -12.54 14.01 -17.61
C SER A 298 -12.59 15.43 -17.02
N TRP A 299 -11.72 16.33 -17.45
CA TRP A 299 -11.71 17.72 -17.00
C TRP A 299 -12.98 18.47 -17.42
N LYS A 300 -13.42 18.31 -18.66
CA LYS A 300 -14.66 18.92 -19.14
C LYS A 300 -15.89 18.39 -18.39
N PHE A 301 -15.91 17.09 -18.10
CA PHE A 301 -16.98 16.49 -17.30
C PHE A 301 -16.98 17.03 -15.87
N PHE A 302 -15.80 17.14 -15.25
CA PHE A 302 -15.65 17.71 -13.92
C PHE A 302 -16.15 19.17 -13.86
N GLU A 303 -15.75 20.00 -14.84
CA GLU A 303 -16.20 21.40 -14.93
C GLU A 303 -17.74 21.53 -15.09
N GLN A 304 -18.39 20.55 -15.71
CA GLN A 304 -19.85 20.54 -15.85
C GLN A 304 -20.58 20.08 -14.59
N MET A 305 -19.89 19.37 -13.71
CA MET A 305 -20.47 18.89 -12.45
C MET A 305 -20.37 19.92 -11.32
N LEU A 306 -19.51 20.92 -11.43
CA LEU A 306 -19.36 22.04 -10.50
C LEU A 306 -20.40 23.12 -10.77
#